data_2385923fdd54032d79e6651f74202229
#
_entry.id   2385923fdd54032d79e6651f74202229
#
_cell.length_a   1.000
_cell.length_b   1.000
_cell.length_c   1.000
_cell.angle_alpha   90.00
_cell.angle_beta   90.00
_cell.angle_gamma   90.00
#
_symmetry.space_group_name_H-M   'P 1'
#
loop_
_entity.id
_entity.type
_entity.pdbx_description
1 polymer ?
#
loop_
_entity_poly.entity_id
_entity_poly.type
_entity_poly.pdbx_seq_one_letter_code
_entity_poly.pdbx_strand_id
1 'polypeptide(L)'
;YLYPDIVPGTSLAGTLTKEQIEAALIQNPDASAVLLTSPTYDGITADIASIAETVHRFGKTLIVDAAHGAHFGFHPGFPKSPVALGADLTIVSLHKTMPCLTQTALLLQKGSRVSTERLRLFEGIYQTSSPSYLMMAAMDSCMDMVKKHGAGLWDSFFTEKERFLECCSSLKRLQVLTDGTKWSRKMTSETGFLMDSGKILSETSKTCLTGKRFYDILLKQYHLQMEMAAGNYVTAIMTCCDTAD
;
A
#
# COMPACT_ATOMS: atom_id res chain seq x y z
N TYR A 1 12.05 -11.38 13.77
CA TYR A 1 11.07 -10.36 13.40
C TYR A 1 11.64 -8.98 13.69
N LEU A 2 11.38 -8.02 12.79
CA LEU A 2 11.68 -6.61 12.97
C LEU A 2 10.36 -5.85 13.11
N TYR A 3 10.33 -4.86 13.98
CA TYR A 3 9.17 -3.99 14.18
C TYR A 3 9.53 -2.58 13.71
N PRO A 4 8.68 -1.95 12.89
CA PRO A 4 8.91 -0.57 12.48
C PRO A 4 8.68 0.39 13.64
N ASP A 5 9.34 1.53 13.59
CA ASP A 5 9.10 2.63 14.50
C ASP A 5 7.74 3.30 14.22
N ILE A 6 7.18 3.97 15.22
CA ILE A 6 5.96 4.77 15.06
C ILE A 6 6.32 6.06 14.31
N VAL A 7 5.49 6.43 13.34
CA VAL A 7 5.64 7.70 12.62
C VAL A 7 5.52 8.87 13.60
N PRO A 8 6.51 9.79 13.64
CA PRO A 8 6.54 10.87 14.62
C PRO A 8 5.24 11.69 14.67
N GLY A 9 4.73 11.91 15.89
CA GLY A 9 3.52 12.69 16.13
C GLY A 9 2.20 12.00 15.76
N THR A 10 2.22 10.71 15.51
CA THR A 10 1.03 9.89 15.20
C THR A 10 1.03 8.59 16.01
N SER A 11 -0.03 7.80 15.88
CA SER A 11 -0.08 6.40 16.35
C SER A 11 0.13 5.38 15.22
N LEU A 12 0.56 5.84 14.03
CA LEU A 12 0.74 4.99 12.86
C LEU A 12 2.07 4.23 12.94
N ALA A 13 2.04 2.94 12.68
CA ALA A 13 3.25 2.17 12.44
C ALA A 13 3.87 2.63 11.10
N GLY A 14 5.14 2.96 11.14
CA GLY A 14 5.93 3.24 9.94
C GLY A 14 6.25 1.95 9.17
N THR A 15 7.38 1.98 8.48
CA THR A 15 7.94 0.82 7.81
C THR A 15 9.42 0.66 8.16
N LEU A 16 10.04 -0.42 7.71
CA LEU A 16 11.46 -0.67 8.00
C LEU A 16 12.35 0.20 7.12
N THR A 17 13.44 0.69 7.70
CA THR A 17 14.49 1.41 6.98
C THR A 17 15.57 0.44 6.49
N LYS A 18 16.39 0.88 5.52
CA LYS A 18 17.52 0.07 5.04
C LYS A 18 18.54 -0.19 6.15
N GLU A 19 18.73 0.77 7.07
CA GLU A 19 19.67 0.63 8.21
C GLU A 19 19.21 -0.45 9.18
N GLN A 20 17.92 -0.53 9.49
CA GLN A 20 17.34 -1.58 10.33
C GLN A 20 17.51 -2.96 9.68
N ILE A 21 17.28 -3.05 8.35
CA ILE A 21 17.44 -4.29 7.59
C ILE A 21 18.90 -4.69 7.50
N GLU A 22 19.82 -3.74 7.23
CA GLU A 22 21.26 -4.00 7.20
C GLU A 22 21.77 -4.54 8.54
N ALA A 23 21.44 -3.88 9.64
CA ALA A 23 21.80 -4.33 10.98
C ALA A 23 21.28 -5.74 11.28
N ALA A 24 20.04 -6.04 10.87
CA ALA A 24 19.45 -7.36 11.06
C ALA A 24 20.15 -8.44 10.22
N LEU A 25 20.54 -8.14 8.98
CA LEU A 25 21.25 -9.08 8.11
C LEU A 25 22.67 -9.36 8.62
N ILE A 26 23.35 -8.37 9.21
CA ILE A 26 24.64 -8.56 9.87
C ILE A 26 24.51 -9.52 11.06
N GLN A 27 23.45 -9.37 11.86
CA GLN A 27 23.20 -10.21 13.02
C GLN A 27 22.70 -11.61 12.68
N ASN A 28 22.11 -11.78 11.48
CA ASN A 28 21.50 -13.04 11.02
C ASN A 28 22.03 -13.43 9.64
N PRO A 29 23.31 -13.80 9.52
CA PRO A 29 23.93 -14.10 8.21
C PRO A 29 23.28 -15.30 7.49
N ASP A 30 22.65 -16.20 8.23
CA ASP A 30 21.96 -17.38 7.70
C ASP A 30 20.57 -17.08 7.11
N ALA A 31 20.06 -15.87 7.28
CA ALA A 31 18.80 -15.47 6.66
C ALA A 31 18.88 -15.60 5.14
N SER A 32 17.94 -16.27 4.50
CA SER A 32 17.91 -16.47 3.04
C SER A 32 17.21 -15.35 2.30
N ALA A 33 16.29 -14.66 2.95
CA ALA A 33 15.47 -13.62 2.36
C ALA A 33 15.04 -12.57 3.39
N VAL A 34 14.67 -11.41 2.90
CA VAL A 34 13.95 -10.37 3.64
C VAL A 34 12.53 -10.31 3.09
N LEU A 35 11.54 -10.44 3.97
CA LEU A 35 10.14 -10.24 3.66
C LEU A 35 9.65 -9.00 4.40
N LEU A 36 9.07 -8.05 3.69
CA LEU A 36 8.45 -6.87 4.29
C LEU A 36 7.14 -6.50 3.60
N THR A 37 6.28 -5.79 4.34
CA THR A 37 5.02 -5.25 3.80
C THR A 37 5.21 -3.79 3.41
N SER A 38 4.94 -3.45 2.15
CA SER A 38 4.94 -2.08 1.63
C SER A 38 4.02 -1.96 0.41
N PRO A 39 2.98 -1.09 0.45
CA PRO A 39 2.63 -0.20 1.57
C PRO A 39 2.13 -0.96 2.79
N THR A 40 2.21 -0.32 3.97
CA THR A 40 1.50 -0.78 5.16
C THR A 40 -0.01 -0.66 4.95
N TYR A 41 -0.80 -1.24 5.86
CA TYR A 41 -2.27 -1.13 5.79
C TYR A 41 -2.74 0.34 5.78
N ASP A 42 -2.05 1.20 6.51
CA ASP A 42 -2.32 2.64 6.59
C ASP A 42 -1.73 3.45 5.44
N GLY A 43 -1.00 2.81 4.52
CA GLY A 43 -0.50 3.42 3.31
C GLY A 43 0.93 3.97 3.38
N ILE A 44 1.67 3.71 4.45
CA ILE A 44 3.10 4.11 4.54
C ILE A 44 3.94 3.17 3.68
N THR A 45 4.80 3.74 2.81
CA THR A 45 5.66 2.96 1.91
C THR A 45 7.13 3.03 2.31
N ALA A 46 7.82 1.92 2.19
CA ALA A 46 9.27 1.82 2.40
C ALA A 46 10.04 2.33 1.17
N ASP A 47 11.28 2.75 1.38
CA ASP A 47 12.25 2.97 0.29
C ASP A 47 12.75 1.61 -0.24
N ILE A 48 11.90 0.99 -1.08
CA ILE A 48 12.17 -0.34 -1.64
C ILE A 48 13.46 -0.35 -2.47
N ALA A 49 13.80 0.73 -3.15
CA ALA A 49 15.01 0.78 -3.98
C ALA A 49 16.28 0.63 -3.13
N SER A 50 16.42 1.44 -2.08
CA SER A 50 17.56 1.38 -1.17
C SER A 50 17.59 0.06 -0.36
N ILE A 51 16.43 -0.48 0.01
CA ILE A 51 16.30 -1.77 0.68
C ILE A 51 16.73 -2.90 -0.26
N ALA A 52 16.29 -2.90 -1.51
CA ALA A 52 16.66 -3.90 -2.49
C ALA A 52 18.19 -3.92 -2.73
N GLU A 53 18.79 -2.74 -2.91
CA GLU A 53 20.24 -2.61 -3.04
C GLU A 53 20.96 -3.23 -1.82
N THR A 54 20.51 -2.89 -0.62
CA THR A 54 21.09 -3.43 0.62
C THR A 54 20.94 -4.94 0.69
N VAL A 55 19.75 -5.49 0.52
CA VAL A 55 19.47 -6.93 0.58
C VAL A 55 20.29 -7.70 -0.46
N HIS A 56 20.40 -7.16 -1.68
CA HIS A 56 21.16 -7.77 -2.77
C HIS A 56 22.68 -7.74 -2.50
N ARG A 57 23.20 -6.70 -1.86
CA ARG A 57 24.61 -6.63 -1.43
C ARG A 57 24.97 -7.76 -0.46
N PHE A 58 24.05 -8.20 0.38
CA PHE A 58 24.19 -9.38 1.22
C PHE A 58 23.93 -10.71 0.49
N GLY A 59 23.66 -10.68 -0.81
CA GLY A 59 23.35 -11.88 -1.59
C GLY A 59 22.00 -12.51 -1.28
N LYS A 60 21.07 -11.77 -0.63
CA LYS A 60 19.77 -12.26 -0.19
C LYS A 60 18.65 -11.87 -1.16
N THR A 61 17.49 -12.48 -1.00
CA THR A 61 16.28 -12.23 -1.80
C THR A 61 15.37 -11.23 -1.08
N LEU A 62 14.83 -10.26 -1.83
CA LEU A 62 13.83 -9.33 -1.31
C LEU A 62 12.42 -9.73 -1.79
N ILE A 63 11.54 -9.99 -0.84
CA ILE A 63 10.12 -10.30 -1.05
C ILE A 63 9.30 -9.17 -0.46
N VAL A 64 8.40 -8.59 -1.26
CA VAL A 64 7.53 -7.49 -0.81
C VAL A 64 6.08 -7.91 -0.89
N ASP A 65 5.41 -7.92 0.26
CA ASP A 65 3.96 -7.97 0.32
C ASP A 65 3.42 -6.55 0.04
N ALA A 66 2.97 -6.35 -1.20
CA ALA A 66 2.36 -5.12 -1.67
C ALA A 66 0.86 -5.32 -1.93
N ALA A 67 0.17 -6.11 -1.08
CA ALA A 67 -1.24 -6.42 -1.27
C ALA A 67 -2.12 -5.15 -1.40
N HIS A 68 -1.77 -4.05 -0.74
CA HIS A 68 -2.44 -2.76 -0.85
C HIS A 68 -1.84 -1.82 -1.91
N GLY A 69 -0.86 -2.25 -2.69
CA GLY A 69 -0.14 -1.45 -3.68
C GLY A 69 -0.35 -1.90 -5.13
N ALA A 70 -1.47 -2.56 -5.47
CA ALA A 70 -1.68 -3.06 -6.83
C ALA A 70 -1.79 -1.93 -7.87
N HIS A 71 -2.17 -0.74 -7.48
CA HIS A 71 -2.25 0.47 -8.33
C HIS A 71 -0.90 1.20 -8.50
N PHE A 72 0.14 0.80 -7.76
CA PHE A 72 1.44 1.46 -7.83
C PHE A 72 2.08 1.35 -9.22
N GLY A 73 2.59 2.48 -9.71
CA GLY A 73 3.24 2.58 -11.01
C GLY A 73 2.29 2.83 -12.19
N PHE A 74 0.97 2.86 -11.99
CA PHE A 74 0.03 3.14 -13.07
C PHE A 74 -0.21 4.65 -13.31
N HIS A 75 0.22 5.50 -12.37
CA HIS A 75 0.19 6.96 -12.54
C HIS A 75 1.38 7.60 -11.80
N PRO A 76 1.95 8.73 -12.33
CA PRO A 76 3.11 9.41 -11.68
C PRO A 76 2.85 9.89 -10.25
N GLY A 77 1.62 10.14 -9.87
CA GLY A 77 1.23 10.54 -8.51
C GLY A 77 1.24 9.39 -7.48
N PHE A 78 1.44 8.14 -7.92
CA PHE A 78 1.62 7.00 -7.02
C PHE A 78 3.08 6.61 -6.89
N PRO A 79 3.47 5.93 -5.81
CA PRO A 79 4.77 5.27 -5.71
C PRO A 79 4.98 4.28 -6.87
N LYS A 80 6.22 4.00 -7.20
CA LYS A 80 6.53 2.93 -8.17
C LYS A 80 6.27 1.56 -7.56
N SER A 81 5.89 0.60 -8.40
CA SER A 81 5.71 -0.79 -7.98
C SER A 81 7.02 -1.36 -7.40
N PRO A 82 6.96 -2.12 -6.29
CA PRO A 82 8.14 -2.75 -5.69
C PRO A 82 8.96 -3.60 -6.66
N VAL A 83 8.32 -4.30 -7.59
CA VAL A 83 9.03 -5.07 -8.62
C VAL A 83 9.83 -4.16 -9.56
N ALA A 84 9.36 -2.96 -9.85
CA ALA A 84 10.11 -1.98 -10.64
C ALA A 84 11.31 -1.42 -9.85
N LEU A 85 11.20 -1.31 -8.53
CA LEU A 85 12.21 -0.81 -7.61
C LEU A 85 13.24 -1.86 -7.18
N GLY A 86 13.14 -3.10 -7.64
CA GLY A 86 14.16 -4.11 -7.41
C GLY A 86 13.75 -5.26 -6.48
N ALA A 87 12.51 -5.33 -6.02
CA ALA A 87 12.03 -6.53 -5.33
C ALA A 87 12.10 -7.76 -6.27
N ASP A 88 12.59 -8.87 -5.75
CA ASP A 88 12.70 -10.13 -6.50
C ASP A 88 11.34 -10.81 -6.65
N LEU A 89 10.53 -10.76 -5.58
CA LEU A 89 9.13 -11.18 -5.58
C LEU A 89 8.27 -10.07 -5.01
N THR A 90 7.11 -9.85 -5.63
CA THR A 90 6.12 -8.89 -5.15
C THR A 90 4.73 -9.52 -5.21
N ILE A 91 4.01 -9.50 -4.12
CA ILE A 91 2.62 -9.96 -4.04
C ILE A 91 1.70 -8.74 -4.09
N VAL A 92 0.72 -8.73 -4.98
CA VAL A 92 -0.29 -7.67 -5.07
C VAL A 92 -1.69 -8.27 -5.07
N SER A 93 -2.63 -7.66 -4.35
CA SER A 93 -4.04 -8.04 -4.38
C SER A 93 -4.81 -7.06 -5.26
N LEU A 94 -5.24 -7.50 -6.45
CA LEU A 94 -5.94 -6.64 -7.39
C LEU A 94 -7.27 -6.14 -6.80
N HIS A 95 -7.99 -7.01 -6.12
CA HIS A 95 -9.30 -6.70 -5.55
C HIS A 95 -9.33 -5.65 -4.44
N LYS A 96 -8.16 -5.21 -3.93
CA LYS A 96 -8.11 -4.23 -2.83
C LYS A 96 -8.07 -2.79 -3.33
N THR A 97 -7.40 -2.54 -4.44
CA THR A 97 -7.15 -1.17 -4.92
C THR A 97 -7.34 -1.02 -6.43
N MET A 98 -7.71 -2.10 -7.12
CA MET A 98 -7.99 -2.13 -8.55
C MET A 98 -9.42 -2.64 -8.79
N PRO A 99 -10.07 -2.28 -9.90
CA PRO A 99 -11.43 -2.71 -10.23
C PRO A 99 -11.45 -4.19 -10.65
N CYS A 100 -11.29 -5.07 -9.68
CA CYS A 100 -11.24 -6.51 -9.89
C CYS A 100 -12.06 -7.26 -8.84
N LEU A 101 -12.51 -8.47 -9.19
CA LEU A 101 -13.28 -9.30 -8.26
C LEU A 101 -12.42 -9.71 -7.04
N THR A 102 -13.09 -9.88 -5.90
CA THR A 102 -12.44 -10.33 -4.65
C THR A 102 -11.71 -11.66 -4.84
N GLN A 103 -10.68 -11.88 -4.03
CA GLN A 103 -9.73 -13.01 -4.05
C GLN A 103 -8.74 -13.01 -5.24
N THR A 104 -8.76 -11.99 -6.12
CA THR A 104 -7.77 -11.90 -7.21
C THR A 104 -6.46 -11.30 -6.71
N ALA A 105 -5.37 -12.00 -6.99
CA ALA A 105 -4.02 -11.57 -6.62
C ALA A 105 -3.01 -12.00 -7.69
N LEU A 106 -1.86 -11.33 -7.73
CA LEU A 106 -0.75 -11.68 -8.61
C LEU A 106 0.53 -11.82 -7.77
N LEU A 107 1.35 -12.79 -8.17
CA LEU A 107 2.74 -12.92 -7.75
C LEU A 107 3.63 -12.47 -8.92
N LEU A 108 4.39 -11.41 -8.71
CA LEU A 108 5.29 -10.84 -9.70
C LEU A 108 6.72 -11.24 -9.37
N GLN A 109 7.44 -11.78 -10.35
CA GLN A 109 8.85 -12.14 -10.22
C GLN A 109 9.71 -11.28 -11.13
N LYS A 110 10.88 -10.84 -10.63
CA LYS A 110 11.89 -10.14 -11.41
C LYS A 110 13.28 -10.68 -11.13
N GLY A 111 14.07 -10.80 -12.19
CA GLY A 111 15.45 -11.30 -12.09
C GLY A 111 15.54 -12.81 -11.90
N SER A 112 16.72 -13.28 -11.46
CA SER A 112 17.07 -14.70 -11.39
C SER A 112 17.41 -15.19 -9.97
N ARG A 113 17.25 -14.35 -8.93
CA ARG A 113 17.57 -14.73 -7.54
C ARG A 113 16.64 -15.82 -7.02
N VAL A 114 15.39 -15.81 -7.48
CA VAL A 114 14.42 -16.86 -7.21
C VAL A 114 14.31 -17.76 -8.42
N SER A 115 14.49 -19.07 -8.24
CA SER A 115 14.29 -20.04 -9.31
C SER A 115 12.82 -20.10 -9.71
N THR A 116 12.52 -19.77 -10.95
CA THR A 116 11.15 -19.84 -11.52
C THR A 116 10.61 -21.27 -11.47
N GLU A 117 11.46 -22.27 -11.65
CA GLU A 117 11.07 -23.69 -11.59
C GLU A 117 10.62 -24.07 -10.18
N ARG A 118 11.39 -23.69 -9.14
CA ARG A 118 11.00 -23.91 -7.75
C ARG A 118 9.73 -23.13 -7.38
N LEU A 119 9.61 -21.89 -7.84
CA LEU A 119 8.41 -21.10 -7.60
C LEU A 119 7.17 -21.80 -8.17
N ARG A 120 7.21 -22.23 -9.42
CA ARG A 120 6.12 -23.00 -10.06
C ARG A 120 5.80 -24.30 -9.34
N LEU A 121 6.81 -25.00 -8.82
CA LEU A 121 6.58 -26.20 -8.00
C LEU A 121 5.73 -25.88 -6.77
N PHE A 122 6.09 -24.83 -6.03
CA PHE A 122 5.33 -24.43 -4.84
C PHE A 122 3.96 -23.85 -5.18
N GLU A 123 3.83 -23.10 -6.27
CA GLU A 123 2.53 -22.68 -6.78
C GLU A 123 1.63 -23.90 -7.06
N GLY A 124 2.16 -24.93 -7.72
CA GLY A 124 1.42 -26.17 -7.98
C GLY A 124 1.01 -26.93 -6.72
N ILE A 125 1.75 -26.78 -5.61
CA ILE A 125 1.43 -27.41 -4.32
C ILE A 125 0.35 -26.61 -3.55
N TYR A 126 0.45 -25.28 -3.54
CA TYR A 126 -0.38 -24.43 -2.69
C TYR A 126 -1.57 -23.79 -3.41
N GLN A 127 -1.54 -23.68 -4.73
CA GLN A 127 -2.65 -23.17 -5.52
C GLN A 127 -3.65 -24.28 -5.86
N THR A 128 -4.88 -23.87 -6.21
CA THR A 128 -5.90 -24.80 -6.67
C THR A 128 -5.53 -25.42 -8.02
N SER A 129 -5.82 -26.71 -8.20
CA SER A 129 -5.73 -27.38 -9.50
C SER A 129 -6.91 -27.05 -10.44
N SER A 130 -7.94 -26.36 -9.92
CA SER A 130 -9.14 -25.97 -10.66
C SER A 130 -9.35 -24.45 -10.57
N PRO A 131 -8.58 -23.65 -11.32
CA PRO A 131 -8.68 -22.19 -11.28
C PRO A 131 -10.05 -21.70 -11.76
N SER A 132 -10.56 -20.66 -11.11
CA SER A 132 -11.81 -20.01 -11.52
C SER A 132 -11.59 -19.19 -12.78
N TYR A 133 -12.16 -19.60 -13.90
CA TYR A 133 -12.12 -18.83 -15.14
C TYR A 133 -12.79 -17.46 -15.01
N LEU A 134 -13.81 -17.35 -14.14
CA LEU A 134 -14.45 -16.05 -13.86
C LEU A 134 -13.46 -15.07 -13.23
N MET A 135 -12.65 -15.51 -12.27
CA MET A 135 -11.63 -14.66 -11.65
C MET A 135 -10.51 -14.33 -12.63
N MET A 136 -10.09 -15.28 -13.47
CA MET A 136 -9.09 -15.04 -14.52
C MET A 136 -9.59 -14.01 -15.54
N ALA A 137 -10.84 -14.12 -15.99
CA ALA A 137 -11.47 -13.16 -16.90
C ALA A 137 -11.60 -11.77 -16.25
N ALA A 138 -11.92 -11.72 -14.95
CA ALA A 138 -11.98 -10.45 -14.21
C ALA A 138 -10.60 -9.75 -14.12
N MET A 139 -9.53 -10.51 -13.90
CA MET A 139 -8.16 -9.98 -13.89
C MET A 139 -7.75 -9.45 -15.27
N ASP A 140 -8.05 -10.20 -16.33
CA ASP A 140 -7.77 -9.80 -17.71
C ASP A 140 -8.54 -8.54 -18.09
N SER A 141 -9.85 -8.50 -17.79
CA SER A 141 -10.70 -7.32 -18.02
C SER A 141 -10.24 -6.09 -17.24
N CYS A 142 -9.80 -6.28 -15.99
CA CYS A 142 -9.22 -5.21 -15.17
C CYS A 142 -7.96 -4.63 -15.83
N MET A 143 -7.04 -5.47 -16.29
CA MET A 143 -5.82 -5.02 -16.96
C MET A 143 -6.11 -4.35 -18.31
N ASP A 144 -7.06 -4.86 -19.08
CA ASP A 144 -7.48 -4.26 -20.35
C ASP A 144 -8.10 -2.86 -20.12
N MET A 145 -8.97 -2.73 -19.10
CA MET A 145 -9.56 -1.45 -18.71
C MET A 145 -8.49 -0.43 -18.29
N VAL A 146 -7.56 -0.84 -17.43
CA VAL A 146 -6.47 0.04 -16.99
C VAL A 146 -5.56 0.43 -18.16
N LYS A 147 -5.27 -0.50 -19.08
CA LYS A 147 -4.49 -0.21 -20.28
C LYS A 147 -5.17 0.80 -21.21
N LYS A 148 -6.49 0.71 -21.37
CA LYS A 148 -7.27 1.57 -22.28
C LYS A 148 -7.65 2.91 -21.67
N HIS A 149 -7.99 2.93 -20.40
CA HIS A 149 -8.63 4.07 -19.73
C HIS A 149 -7.88 4.55 -18.49
N GLY A 150 -6.82 3.85 -18.05
CA GLY A 150 -6.15 4.09 -16.77
C GLY A 150 -5.68 5.53 -16.59
N ALA A 151 -5.11 6.16 -17.62
CA ALA A 151 -4.67 7.55 -17.52
C ALA A 151 -5.82 8.48 -17.07
N GLY A 152 -6.95 8.45 -17.78
CA GLY A 152 -8.10 9.30 -17.45
C GLY A 152 -8.74 8.95 -16.10
N LEU A 153 -8.78 7.66 -15.74
CA LEU A 153 -9.32 7.22 -14.45
C LEU A 153 -8.45 7.74 -13.29
N TRP A 154 -7.13 7.66 -13.41
CA TRP A 154 -6.23 8.15 -12.39
C TRP A 154 -6.14 9.67 -12.34
N ASP A 155 -6.22 10.36 -13.48
CA ASP A 155 -6.34 11.84 -13.51
C ASP A 155 -7.59 12.30 -12.78
N SER A 156 -8.74 11.64 -12.99
CA SER A 156 -10.00 11.91 -12.27
C SER A 156 -9.83 11.64 -10.76
N PHE A 157 -9.22 10.51 -10.39
CA PHE A 157 -8.91 10.20 -8.99
C PHE A 157 -8.13 11.32 -8.30
N PHE A 158 -7.05 11.82 -8.92
CA PHE A 158 -6.24 12.89 -8.33
C PHE A 158 -7.00 14.21 -8.26
N THR A 159 -7.84 14.51 -9.27
CA THR A 159 -8.69 15.70 -9.26
C THR A 159 -9.68 15.67 -8.09
N GLU A 160 -10.38 14.55 -7.89
CA GLU A 160 -11.34 14.41 -6.78
C GLU A 160 -10.64 14.41 -5.42
N LYS A 161 -9.45 13.81 -5.33
CA LYS A 161 -8.64 13.87 -4.11
C LYS A 161 -8.24 15.29 -3.76
N GLU A 162 -7.79 16.10 -4.73
CA GLU A 162 -7.42 17.50 -4.50
C GLU A 162 -8.64 18.30 -4.01
N ARG A 163 -9.80 18.14 -4.65
CA ARG A 163 -11.04 18.75 -4.23
C ARG A 163 -11.43 18.37 -2.80
N PHE A 164 -11.31 17.08 -2.45
CA PHE A 164 -11.52 16.62 -1.08
C PHE A 164 -10.57 17.30 -0.09
N LEU A 165 -9.29 17.40 -0.39
CA LEU A 165 -8.31 18.07 0.46
C LEU A 165 -8.59 19.56 0.63
N GLU A 166 -9.05 20.24 -0.41
CA GLU A 166 -9.49 21.63 -0.32
C GLU A 166 -10.68 21.78 0.65
N CYS A 167 -11.69 20.93 0.53
CA CYS A 167 -12.82 20.91 1.45
C CYS A 167 -12.39 20.64 2.90
N CYS A 168 -11.39 19.78 3.10
CA CYS A 168 -10.85 19.47 4.43
C CYS A 168 -9.94 20.56 5.02
N SER A 169 -9.49 21.52 4.21
CA SER A 169 -8.53 22.57 4.63
C SER A 169 -9.00 23.43 5.82
N SER A 170 -10.30 23.59 5.98
CA SER A 170 -10.94 24.35 7.06
C SER A 170 -11.11 23.57 8.38
N LEU A 171 -10.85 22.27 8.39
CA LEU A 171 -11.00 21.41 9.57
C LEU A 171 -9.98 21.81 10.65
N LYS A 172 -10.47 22.08 11.87
CA LYS A 172 -9.63 22.52 12.99
C LYS A 172 -9.27 21.42 13.98
N ARG A 173 -10.14 20.44 14.14
CA ARG A 173 -10.02 19.36 15.14
C ARG A 173 -9.78 17.99 14.55
N LEU A 174 -10.28 17.72 13.34
CA LEU A 174 -9.91 16.54 12.59
C LEU A 174 -8.68 16.85 11.75
N GLN A 175 -7.74 15.93 11.72
CA GLN A 175 -6.55 16.03 10.87
C GLN A 175 -6.61 14.95 9.81
N VAL A 176 -6.51 15.35 8.55
CA VAL A 176 -6.44 14.41 7.43
C VAL A 176 -4.96 14.09 7.17
N LEU A 177 -4.62 12.81 7.28
CA LEU A 177 -3.29 12.25 7.03
C LEU A 177 -3.36 11.47 5.72
N THR A 178 -2.80 12.04 4.67
CA THR A 178 -2.69 11.43 3.34
C THR A 178 -1.62 12.15 2.55
N ASP A 179 -1.20 11.58 1.42
CA ASP A 179 -0.27 12.24 0.51
C ASP A 179 -0.80 13.60 0.02
N GLY A 180 0.11 14.55 -0.27
CA GLY A 180 -0.24 15.92 -0.67
C GLY A 180 -0.53 16.88 0.50
N THR A 181 -0.65 16.40 1.74
CA THR A 181 -0.85 17.24 2.94
C THR A 181 0.46 17.82 3.49
N LYS A 182 0.36 18.84 4.36
CA LYS A 182 1.52 19.33 5.11
C LYS A 182 2.15 18.25 5.98
N TRP A 183 1.31 17.36 6.53
CA TRP A 183 1.75 16.24 7.35
C TRP A 183 2.60 15.26 6.52
N SER A 184 2.13 14.80 5.36
CA SER A 184 2.89 13.85 4.54
C SER A 184 4.24 14.41 4.08
N ARG A 185 4.28 15.69 3.69
CA ARG A 185 5.54 16.36 3.33
C ARG A 185 6.55 16.40 4.50
N LYS A 186 6.06 16.68 5.72
CA LYS A 186 6.87 16.65 6.93
C LYS A 186 7.36 15.23 7.22
N MET A 187 6.48 14.24 7.21
CA MET A 187 6.82 12.85 7.40
C MET A 187 7.90 12.41 6.42
N THR A 188 7.72 12.67 5.12
CA THR A 188 8.70 12.31 4.09
C THR A 188 10.06 12.97 4.35
N SER A 189 10.07 14.25 4.75
CA SER A 189 11.31 14.95 5.07
C SER A 189 12.05 14.38 6.29
N GLU A 190 11.31 13.90 7.30
CA GLU A 190 11.88 13.37 8.55
C GLU A 190 12.27 11.90 8.47
N THR A 191 11.54 11.11 7.72
CA THR A 191 11.68 9.64 7.70
C THR A 191 12.10 9.04 6.37
N GLY A 192 11.97 9.80 5.27
CA GLY A 192 12.13 9.29 3.90
C GLY A 192 10.95 8.43 3.42
N PHE A 193 9.95 8.16 4.26
CA PHE A 193 8.77 7.38 3.87
C PHE A 193 7.86 8.20 2.96
N LEU A 194 7.15 7.49 2.06
CA LEU A 194 6.09 8.07 1.25
C LEU A 194 4.74 7.60 1.77
N MET A 195 3.69 8.30 1.36
CA MET A 195 2.31 7.96 1.66
C MET A 195 1.57 7.59 0.38
N ASP A 196 0.85 6.47 0.41
CA ASP A 196 -0.06 6.08 -0.66
C ASP A 196 -1.21 7.09 -0.79
N SER A 197 -1.35 7.67 -1.97
CA SER A 197 -2.40 8.64 -2.29
C SER A 197 -3.82 8.05 -2.19
N GLY A 198 -3.96 6.73 -2.31
CA GLY A 198 -5.24 6.02 -2.15
C GLY A 198 -5.68 5.83 -0.70
N LYS A 199 -4.83 6.17 0.27
CA LYS A 199 -5.14 6.05 1.70
C LYS A 199 -5.42 7.41 2.31
N ILE A 200 -6.60 7.56 2.91
CA ILE A 200 -7.03 8.78 3.58
C ILE A 200 -7.36 8.42 5.04
N LEU A 201 -6.54 8.91 5.95
CA LEU A 201 -6.75 8.71 7.37
C LEU A 201 -7.30 10.01 7.98
N SER A 202 -8.35 9.88 8.78
CA SER A 202 -8.92 11.00 9.54
C SER A 202 -8.65 10.79 11.01
N GLU A 203 -7.72 11.59 11.55
CA GLU A 203 -7.28 11.51 12.93
C GLU A 203 -8.15 12.37 13.86
N THR A 204 -8.53 11.79 15.01
CA THR A 204 -9.44 12.39 16.00
C THR A 204 -8.72 12.83 17.28
N SER A 205 -7.39 12.80 17.35
CA SER A 205 -6.60 13.07 18.56
C SER A 205 -6.89 14.44 19.22
N LYS A 206 -7.32 15.42 18.42
CA LYS A 206 -7.72 16.77 18.90
C LYS A 206 -9.21 16.90 19.18
N THR A 207 -9.93 15.78 19.29
CA THR A 207 -11.35 15.69 19.58
C THR A 207 -11.57 14.86 20.84
N CYS A 208 -12.83 14.75 21.31
CA CYS A 208 -13.21 13.81 22.36
C CYS A 208 -13.62 12.43 21.80
N LEU A 209 -13.35 12.16 20.51
CA LEU A 209 -13.76 10.93 19.85
C LEU A 209 -12.59 9.95 19.75
N THR A 210 -12.89 8.66 19.97
CA THR A 210 -12.03 7.58 19.52
C THR A 210 -12.26 7.30 18.03
N GLY A 211 -11.33 6.67 17.35
CA GLY A 211 -11.51 6.25 15.96
C GLY A 211 -12.78 5.41 15.79
N LYS A 212 -13.02 4.44 16.70
CA LYS A 212 -14.23 3.61 16.67
C LYS A 212 -15.52 4.44 16.79
N ARG A 213 -15.56 5.43 17.68
CA ARG A 213 -16.74 6.29 17.84
C ARG A 213 -16.96 7.15 16.60
N PHE A 214 -15.89 7.65 16.02
CA PHE A 214 -15.96 8.42 14.77
C PHE A 214 -16.42 7.56 13.59
N TYR A 215 -15.90 6.34 13.46
CA TYR A 215 -16.38 5.36 12.50
C TYR A 215 -17.89 5.11 12.61
N ASP A 216 -18.40 4.89 13.83
CA ASP A 216 -19.82 4.64 14.06
C ASP A 216 -20.69 5.86 13.68
N ILE A 217 -20.21 7.08 13.90
CA ILE A 217 -20.89 8.31 13.47
C ILE A 217 -20.97 8.37 11.94
N LEU A 218 -19.83 8.17 11.25
CA LEU A 218 -19.78 8.20 9.79
C LEU A 218 -20.73 7.16 9.20
N LEU A 219 -20.70 5.94 9.71
CA LEU A 219 -21.56 4.87 9.22
C LEU A 219 -23.05 5.13 9.48
N LYS A 220 -23.42 5.49 10.72
CA LYS A 220 -24.84 5.55 11.14
C LYS A 220 -25.53 6.84 10.74
N GLN A 221 -24.81 7.97 10.70
CA GLN A 221 -25.40 9.29 10.44
C GLN A 221 -25.17 9.77 9.00
N TYR A 222 -24.06 9.36 8.41
CA TYR A 222 -23.65 9.83 7.07
C TYR A 222 -23.63 8.70 6.02
N HIS A 223 -23.89 7.44 6.44
CA HIS A 223 -23.87 6.26 5.58
C HIS A 223 -22.52 6.03 4.89
N LEU A 224 -21.43 6.51 5.49
CA LEU A 224 -20.07 6.33 5.01
C LEU A 224 -19.42 5.13 5.69
N GLN A 225 -19.22 4.07 4.93
CA GLN A 225 -18.50 2.87 5.36
C GLN A 225 -16.99 3.12 5.19
N MET A 226 -16.29 3.26 6.32
CA MET A 226 -14.83 3.37 6.30
C MET A 226 -14.20 1.97 6.28
N GLU A 227 -12.97 1.87 5.81
CA GLU A 227 -12.23 0.60 5.77
C GLU A 227 -11.92 0.08 7.18
N MET A 228 -11.40 0.94 8.04
CA MET A 228 -10.96 0.54 9.38
C MET A 228 -11.07 1.71 10.37
N ALA A 229 -11.21 1.35 11.64
CA ALA A 229 -11.00 2.27 12.75
C ALA A 229 -9.95 1.69 13.72
N ALA A 230 -8.97 2.48 14.11
CA ALA A 230 -7.96 2.09 15.07
C ALA A 230 -7.61 3.29 15.98
N GLY A 231 -7.46 3.03 17.27
CA GLY A 231 -7.06 4.05 18.24
C GLY A 231 -7.86 5.34 18.11
N ASN A 232 -7.23 6.35 17.55
CA ASN A 232 -7.77 7.70 17.37
C ASN A 232 -7.88 8.11 15.89
N TYR A 233 -7.98 7.18 14.96
CA TYR A 233 -8.18 7.48 13.53
C TYR A 233 -9.10 6.48 12.86
N VAL A 234 -9.59 6.87 11.69
CA VAL A 234 -10.28 5.99 10.72
C VAL A 234 -9.56 6.07 9.40
N THR A 235 -9.55 4.95 8.66
CA THR A 235 -8.94 4.84 7.34
C THR A 235 -10.02 4.66 6.28
N ALA A 236 -9.95 5.46 5.22
CA ALA A 236 -10.68 5.26 3.98
C ALA A 236 -9.72 4.82 2.88
N ILE A 237 -10.21 4.02 1.95
CA ILE A 237 -9.54 3.67 0.71
C ILE A 237 -10.27 4.40 -0.42
N MET A 238 -9.52 5.16 -1.19
CA MET A 238 -10.00 5.80 -2.41
C MET A 238 -9.35 5.11 -3.62
N THR A 239 -10.14 4.84 -4.65
CA THR A 239 -9.73 4.11 -5.85
C THR A 239 -10.10 4.88 -7.12
N CYS A 240 -9.66 4.39 -8.27
CA CYS A 240 -10.05 4.97 -9.56
C CYS A 240 -11.54 4.79 -9.92
N CYS A 241 -12.31 4.10 -9.09
CA CYS A 241 -13.74 3.88 -9.27
C CYS A 241 -14.62 4.82 -8.43
N ASP A 242 -13.98 5.61 -7.54
CA ASP A 242 -14.70 6.62 -6.76
C ASP A 242 -14.98 7.85 -7.62
N THR A 243 -16.21 8.37 -7.54
CA THR A 243 -16.71 9.50 -8.31
C THR A 243 -17.10 10.66 -7.40
N ALA A 244 -17.44 11.80 -7.98
CA ALA A 244 -17.83 13.01 -7.24
C ALA A 244 -19.22 12.93 -6.58
N ASP A 245 -20.01 11.91 -6.86
CA ASP A 245 -21.42 11.76 -6.44
C ASP A 245 -21.54 11.06 -5.07
#